data_af9d1387d74eec10e78176a6b69f1a85
#
_entry.id   af9d1387d74eec10e78176a6b69f1a85
#
_cell.length_a   1.000
_cell.length_b   1.000
_cell.length_c   1.000
_cell.angle_alpha   90.00
_cell.angle_beta   90.00
_cell.angle_gamma   90.00
#
_symmetry.space_group_name_H-M   'P 1'
#
loop_
_entity.id
_entity.type
_entity.pdbx_description
1 polymer ?
#
loop_
_entity_poly.entity_id
_entity_poly.type
_entity_poly.pdbx_seq_one_letter_code
_entity_poly.pdbx_strand_id
1 'polypeptide(L)'
;MIYRFTLISDEVDDFIREIQIDPEATFYDFHKAILKSAGYTNDQMTSFFICDDDWEKEKEVTLEEMDDNPEIDSWVMKETQVSELVEDEKQKLLYVFDYMTERCFFIELSEIITGKNMTGAKCTKKAGEAPKQTIDFEEMAAAGGSLDLDESFYGDQDFDMEDFDKEGFGGLDEGSADIPYEEDKF
;
A
#
# COMPACT_ATOMS: atom_id res chain seq x y z
N MET A 1 -1.63 -28.34 9.86
CA MET A 1 -0.43 -27.49 9.94
C MET A 1 -0.85 -26.09 10.36
N ILE A 2 -0.04 -25.39 11.14
CA ILE A 2 -0.34 -24.02 11.58
C ILE A 2 0.91 -23.19 11.37
N TYR A 3 0.77 -22.02 10.77
CA TYR A 3 1.83 -21.03 10.71
C TYR A 3 1.74 -20.09 11.90
N ARG A 4 2.89 -19.80 12.53
CA ARG A 4 3.01 -18.80 13.59
C ARG A 4 3.85 -17.63 13.08
N PHE A 5 3.23 -16.49 12.96
CA PHE A 5 3.90 -15.25 12.60
C PHE A 5 4.15 -14.38 13.83
N THR A 6 5.33 -13.77 13.87
CA THR A 6 5.66 -12.71 14.84
C THR A 6 5.70 -11.38 14.11
N LEU A 7 4.99 -10.40 14.66
CA LEU A 7 4.91 -9.03 14.17
C LEU A 7 5.57 -8.10 15.16
N ILE A 8 6.39 -7.19 14.66
CA ILE A 8 7.02 -6.10 15.41
C ILE A 8 6.83 -4.77 14.67
N SER A 9 7.04 -3.67 15.40
CA SER A 9 7.06 -2.31 14.84
C SER A 9 8.45 -1.71 15.04
N ASP A 10 8.88 -0.87 14.12
CA ASP A 10 10.08 -0.04 14.27
C ASP A 10 9.80 1.28 15.02
N GLU A 11 8.53 1.64 15.19
CA GLU A 11 8.10 2.85 15.88
C GLU A 11 7.90 2.65 17.39
N VAL A 12 7.59 1.42 17.82
CA VAL A 12 7.26 1.08 19.21
C VAL A 12 8.03 -0.18 19.63
N ASP A 13 9.04 -0.03 20.44
CA ASP A 13 9.95 -1.11 20.86
C ASP A 13 9.24 -2.30 21.53
N ASP A 14 8.18 -2.04 22.29
CA ASP A 14 7.47 -3.06 23.05
C ASP A 14 6.34 -3.73 22.28
N PHE A 15 6.08 -3.32 21.04
CA PHE A 15 5.01 -3.89 20.23
C PHE A 15 5.39 -5.25 19.69
N ILE A 16 4.68 -6.27 20.15
CA ILE A 16 4.81 -7.65 19.65
C ILE A 16 3.42 -8.25 19.51
N ARG A 17 3.18 -8.92 18.39
CA ARG A 17 2.01 -9.78 18.17
C ARG A 17 2.46 -11.13 17.66
N GLU A 18 1.88 -12.20 18.17
CA GLU A 18 2.00 -13.52 17.56
C GLU A 18 0.63 -13.92 17.02
N ILE A 19 0.60 -14.24 15.75
CA ILE A 19 -0.61 -14.66 15.04
C ILE A 19 -0.40 -16.07 14.53
N GLN A 20 -1.29 -16.99 14.93
CA GLN A 20 -1.39 -18.30 14.35
C GLN A 20 -2.47 -18.30 13.28
N ILE A 21 -2.16 -18.91 12.15
CA ILE A 21 -3.05 -18.97 10.99
C ILE A 21 -2.98 -20.34 10.33
N ASP A 22 -4.12 -20.77 9.80
CA ASP A 22 -4.18 -21.89 8.88
C ASP A 22 -3.46 -21.50 7.58
N PRO A 23 -2.49 -22.26 7.08
CA PRO A 23 -1.83 -21.97 5.81
C PRO A 23 -2.79 -21.86 4.61
N GLU A 24 -3.92 -22.56 4.65
CA GLU A 24 -4.97 -22.49 3.62
C GLU A 24 -5.92 -21.28 3.79
N ALA A 25 -5.79 -20.54 4.89
CA ALA A 25 -6.51 -19.28 5.05
C ALA A 25 -5.91 -18.19 4.14
N THR A 26 -6.73 -17.22 3.80
CA THR A 26 -6.33 -16.14 2.89
C THR A 26 -5.50 -15.05 3.59
N PHE A 27 -4.75 -14.28 2.82
CA PHE A 27 -4.11 -13.06 3.31
C PHE A 27 -5.13 -12.07 3.88
N TYR A 28 -6.40 -12.12 3.43
CA TYR A 28 -7.47 -11.30 4.00
C TYR A 28 -7.83 -11.74 5.43
N ASP A 29 -7.80 -13.04 5.72
CA ASP A 29 -7.99 -13.54 7.10
C ASP A 29 -6.82 -13.10 8.00
N PHE A 30 -5.60 -13.11 7.46
CA PHE A 30 -4.42 -12.60 8.14
C PHE A 30 -4.54 -11.09 8.41
N HIS A 31 -4.91 -10.30 7.40
CA HIS A 31 -5.21 -8.87 7.51
C HIS A 31 -6.21 -8.56 8.64
N LYS A 32 -7.35 -9.25 8.66
CA LYS A 32 -8.35 -9.07 9.72
C LYS A 32 -7.81 -9.36 11.11
N ALA A 33 -6.97 -10.40 11.23
CA ALA A 33 -6.36 -10.75 12.50
C ALA A 33 -5.36 -9.68 12.97
N ILE A 34 -4.58 -9.10 12.06
CA ILE A 34 -3.67 -8.00 12.34
C ILE A 34 -4.44 -6.78 12.82
N LEU A 35 -5.45 -6.31 12.05
CA LEU A 35 -6.27 -5.16 12.42
C LEU A 35 -6.88 -5.33 13.81
N LYS A 36 -7.48 -6.50 14.08
CA LYS A 36 -8.06 -6.80 15.38
C LYS A 36 -7.03 -6.80 16.50
N SER A 37 -5.83 -7.31 16.26
CA SER A 37 -4.76 -7.37 17.25
C SER A 37 -4.17 -5.99 17.59
N ALA A 38 -4.11 -5.10 16.60
CA ALA A 38 -3.62 -3.74 16.73
C ALA A 38 -4.71 -2.75 17.19
N GLY A 39 -5.99 -3.10 17.06
CA GLY A 39 -7.11 -2.21 17.32
C GLY A 39 -7.34 -1.20 16.20
N TYR A 40 -6.95 -1.57 14.97
CA TYR A 40 -7.08 -0.73 13.79
C TYR A 40 -8.44 -0.91 13.11
N THR A 41 -8.86 0.11 12.37
CA THR A 41 -10.06 0.10 11.53
C THR A 41 -9.75 -0.45 10.13
N ASN A 42 -10.77 -0.97 9.46
CA ASN A 42 -10.65 -1.55 8.11
C ASN A 42 -11.11 -0.55 7.04
N ASP A 43 -10.64 0.69 7.13
CA ASP A 43 -10.98 1.80 6.23
C ASP A 43 -9.76 2.38 5.50
N GLN A 44 -8.59 1.82 5.74
CA GLN A 44 -7.34 2.24 5.11
C GLN A 44 -6.89 1.23 4.04
N MET A 45 -6.22 1.75 3.02
CA MET A 45 -5.52 0.91 2.07
C MET A 45 -4.34 0.21 2.75
N THR A 46 -4.22 -1.07 2.52
CA THR A 46 -3.16 -1.90 3.11
C THR A 46 -2.64 -2.90 2.09
N SER A 47 -1.38 -3.29 2.22
CA SER A 47 -0.78 -4.39 1.45
C SER A 47 0.16 -5.24 2.30
N PHE A 48 0.30 -6.50 1.91
CA PHE A 48 1.44 -7.30 2.31
C PHE A 48 2.50 -7.27 1.21
N PHE A 49 3.75 -7.24 1.62
CA PHE A 49 4.89 -7.47 0.74
C PHE A 49 5.63 -8.71 1.22
N ILE A 50 5.84 -9.66 0.31
CA ILE A 50 6.75 -10.76 0.54
C ILE A 50 8.15 -10.21 0.30
N CYS A 51 9.05 -10.45 1.24
CA CYS A 51 10.41 -9.90 1.21
C CYS A 51 11.45 -11.01 1.18
N ASP A 52 12.63 -10.65 0.71
CA ASP A 52 13.84 -11.47 0.84
C ASP A 52 14.45 -11.37 2.25
N ASP A 53 15.64 -11.95 2.44
CA ASP A 53 16.37 -11.94 3.71
C ASP A 53 16.85 -10.55 4.14
N ASP A 54 16.96 -9.60 3.24
CA ASP A 54 17.36 -8.22 3.47
C ASP A 54 16.18 -7.24 3.58
N TRP A 55 14.94 -7.74 3.64
CA TRP A 55 13.69 -7.00 3.66
C TRP A 55 13.37 -6.24 2.36
N GLU A 56 14.00 -6.61 1.25
CA GLU A 56 13.64 -6.07 -0.05
C GLU A 56 12.32 -6.68 -0.54
N LYS A 57 11.44 -5.81 -1.02
CA LYS A 57 10.09 -6.18 -1.48
C LYS A 57 10.16 -6.92 -2.81
N GLU A 58 9.64 -8.16 -2.86
CA GLU A 58 9.62 -9.00 -4.07
C GLU A 58 8.22 -9.09 -4.70
N LYS A 59 7.19 -9.32 -3.87
CA LYS A 59 5.80 -9.50 -4.33
C LYS A 59 4.86 -8.70 -3.45
N GLU A 60 3.84 -8.13 -4.05
CA GLU A 60 2.80 -7.39 -3.34
C GLU A 60 1.47 -8.15 -3.37
N VAL A 61 0.80 -8.21 -2.22
CA VAL A 61 -0.56 -8.73 -2.06
C VAL A 61 -1.44 -7.57 -1.61
N THR A 62 -2.26 -7.07 -2.52
CA THR A 62 -3.11 -5.88 -2.29
C THR A 62 -4.45 -6.23 -1.64
N LEU A 63 -5.04 -5.27 -0.93
CA LEU A 63 -6.37 -5.44 -0.34
C LEU A 63 -7.45 -5.61 -1.41
N GLU A 64 -7.36 -4.83 -2.48
CA GLU A 64 -8.26 -4.83 -3.62
C GLU A 64 -7.46 -4.88 -4.92
N GLU A 65 -8.07 -5.35 -5.98
CA GLU A 65 -7.45 -5.39 -7.30
C GLU A 65 -7.15 -3.96 -7.77
N MET A 66 -5.87 -3.67 -8.01
CA MET A 66 -5.39 -2.31 -8.33
C MET A 66 -5.11 -2.11 -9.81
N ASP A 67 -5.01 -3.18 -10.60
CA ASP A 67 -4.63 -3.11 -12.00
C ASP A 67 -5.43 -4.09 -12.85
N ASP A 68 -6.06 -3.59 -13.91
CA ASP A 68 -6.73 -4.40 -14.93
C ASP A 68 -5.74 -4.96 -15.98
N ASN A 69 -4.43 -4.87 -15.73
CA ASN A 69 -3.44 -5.38 -16.68
C ASN A 69 -3.16 -6.86 -16.45
N PRO A 70 -3.61 -7.76 -17.36
CA PRO A 70 -3.43 -9.21 -17.23
C PRO A 70 -1.98 -9.69 -17.39
N GLU A 71 -1.03 -8.80 -17.68
CA GLU A 71 0.39 -9.12 -17.83
C GLU A 71 1.18 -8.98 -16.51
N ILE A 72 0.55 -8.41 -15.46
CA ILE A 72 1.16 -8.26 -14.14
C ILE A 72 0.51 -9.28 -13.20
N ASP A 73 1.32 -10.17 -12.62
CA ASP A 73 0.88 -11.07 -11.56
C ASP A 73 0.47 -10.24 -10.33
N SER A 74 -0.81 -9.88 -10.26
CA SER A 74 -1.37 -9.20 -9.09
C SER A 74 -1.95 -10.21 -8.12
N TRP A 75 -1.51 -10.12 -6.88
CA TRP A 75 -2.00 -10.95 -5.79
C TRP A 75 -3.02 -10.16 -4.96
N VAL A 76 -4.22 -10.70 -4.78
CA VAL A 76 -5.29 -10.05 -4.01
C VAL A 76 -5.53 -10.81 -2.71
N MET A 77 -5.61 -10.10 -1.59
CA MET A 77 -5.72 -10.70 -0.25
C MET A 77 -6.88 -11.69 -0.10
N LYS A 78 -8.01 -11.44 -0.76
CA LYS A 78 -9.20 -12.30 -0.66
C LYS A 78 -9.08 -13.62 -1.43
N GLU A 79 -8.22 -13.65 -2.44
CA GLU A 79 -8.09 -14.77 -3.38
C GLU A 79 -6.83 -15.59 -3.16
N THR A 80 -5.83 -15.02 -2.46
CA THR A 80 -4.53 -15.63 -2.26
C THR A 80 -4.44 -16.28 -0.88
N GLN A 81 -4.16 -17.59 -0.85
CA GLN A 81 -3.87 -18.31 0.39
C GLN A 81 -2.46 -17.98 0.88
N VAL A 82 -2.26 -18.00 2.20
CA VAL A 82 -0.95 -17.70 2.78
C VAL A 82 0.12 -18.69 2.29
N SER A 83 -0.23 -19.97 2.18
CA SER A 83 0.69 -21.02 1.71
C SER A 83 1.10 -20.92 0.25
N GLU A 84 0.45 -20.09 -0.56
CA GLU A 84 0.85 -19.87 -1.95
C GLU A 84 2.12 -19.01 -2.08
N LEU A 85 2.40 -18.18 -1.09
CA LEU A 85 3.52 -17.23 -1.11
C LEU A 85 4.48 -17.41 0.06
N VAL A 86 4.08 -18.15 1.11
CA VAL A 86 4.87 -18.35 2.32
C VAL A 86 4.99 -19.84 2.59
N GLU A 87 6.22 -20.35 2.52
CA GLU A 87 6.51 -21.78 2.62
C GLU A 87 7.56 -22.11 3.67
N ASP A 88 8.49 -21.19 3.93
CA ASP A 88 9.66 -21.45 4.76
C ASP A 88 9.64 -20.68 6.09
N GLU A 89 10.12 -21.32 7.16
CA GLU A 89 10.40 -20.64 8.43
C GLU A 89 11.43 -19.53 8.21
N LYS A 90 11.26 -18.43 8.92
CA LYS A 90 12.02 -17.17 8.83
C LYS A 90 11.74 -16.34 7.59
N GLN A 91 10.84 -16.75 6.73
CA GLN A 91 10.40 -15.91 5.62
C GLN A 91 9.82 -14.59 6.14
N LYS A 92 10.18 -13.50 5.49
CA LYS A 92 9.89 -12.13 5.90
C LYS A 92 8.79 -11.51 5.06
N LEU A 93 7.93 -10.77 5.74
CA LEU A 93 6.86 -10.01 5.13
C LEU A 93 6.79 -8.62 5.75
N LEU A 94 6.37 -7.64 4.99
CA LEU A 94 5.94 -6.34 5.49
C LEU A 94 4.43 -6.21 5.37
N TYR A 95 3.79 -5.64 6.37
CA TYR A 95 2.39 -5.28 6.31
C TYR A 95 2.27 -3.76 6.40
N VAL A 96 2.06 -3.11 5.26
CA VAL A 96 1.89 -1.66 5.16
C VAL A 96 0.47 -1.32 5.58
N PHE A 97 0.33 -0.57 6.67
CA PHE A 97 -0.96 -0.15 7.21
C PHE A 97 -1.25 1.34 6.99
N ASP A 98 -0.24 2.11 6.58
CA ASP A 98 -0.34 3.52 6.20
C ASP A 98 0.50 3.77 4.94
N TYR A 99 -0.19 3.91 3.80
CA TYR A 99 0.47 4.16 2.51
C TYR A 99 1.04 5.56 2.38
N MET A 100 0.44 6.54 3.07
CA MET A 100 0.86 7.93 2.95
C MET A 100 2.26 8.15 3.50
N THR A 101 2.61 7.41 4.54
CA THR A 101 3.90 7.52 5.23
C THR A 101 4.72 6.23 5.17
N GLU A 102 4.29 5.24 4.39
CA GLU A 102 4.93 3.93 4.21
C GLU A 102 5.19 3.16 5.53
N ARG A 103 4.34 3.37 6.54
CA ARG A 103 4.49 2.72 7.83
C ARG A 103 4.00 1.28 7.77
N CYS A 104 4.77 0.38 8.37
CA CYS A 104 4.51 -1.04 8.27
C CYS A 104 4.83 -1.80 9.57
N PHE A 105 4.27 -2.99 9.69
CA PHE A 105 4.74 -4.01 10.61
C PHE A 105 5.69 -4.96 9.90
N PHE A 106 6.78 -5.29 10.58
CA PHE A 106 7.73 -6.31 10.18
C PHE A 106 7.23 -7.65 10.67
N ILE A 107 7.09 -8.62 9.77
CA ILE A 107 6.50 -9.92 10.03
C ILE A 107 7.49 -11.01 9.64
N GLU A 108 7.64 -12.00 10.50
CA GLU A 108 8.44 -13.19 10.23
C GLU A 108 7.61 -14.45 10.50
N LEU A 109 7.68 -15.45 9.62
CA LEU A 109 7.18 -16.79 9.91
C LEU A 109 8.10 -17.47 10.91
N SER A 110 7.75 -17.39 12.19
CA SER A 110 8.60 -17.82 13.29
C SER A 110 8.63 -19.35 13.44
N GLU A 111 7.54 -20.03 13.11
CA GLU A 111 7.42 -21.49 13.31
C GLU A 111 6.30 -22.08 12.43
N ILE A 112 6.58 -23.27 11.90
CA ILE A 112 5.60 -24.13 11.24
C ILE A 112 5.23 -25.27 12.18
N ILE A 113 4.04 -25.23 12.78
CA ILE A 113 3.56 -26.22 13.74
C ILE A 113 2.87 -27.35 12.98
N THR A 114 3.49 -28.52 12.97
CA THR A 114 2.93 -29.73 12.36
C THR A 114 2.06 -30.51 13.33
N GLY A 115 1.16 -31.35 12.82
CA GLY A 115 0.31 -32.25 13.63
C GLY A 115 -0.84 -31.54 14.37
N LYS A 116 -1.04 -30.24 14.15
CA LYS A 116 -2.17 -29.49 14.64
C LYS A 116 -2.84 -28.79 13.48
N ASN A 117 -4.16 -28.59 13.60
CA ASN A 117 -4.95 -27.86 12.63
C ASN A 117 -5.74 -26.76 13.34
N MET A 118 -6.00 -25.69 12.62
CA MET A 118 -6.91 -24.61 13.03
C MET A 118 -7.68 -24.12 11.81
N THR A 119 -8.64 -23.27 12.01
CA THR A 119 -9.35 -22.60 10.93
C THR A 119 -9.19 -21.11 11.09
N GLY A 120 -8.84 -20.41 10.00
CA GLY A 120 -8.64 -18.96 9.98
C GLY A 120 -7.40 -18.52 10.74
N ALA A 121 -7.44 -17.32 11.31
CA ALA A 121 -6.31 -16.69 12.00
C ALA A 121 -6.68 -16.24 13.41
N LYS A 122 -5.70 -16.33 14.34
CA LYS A 122 -5.87 -15.95 15.74
C LYS A 122 -4.60 -15.32 16.31
N CYS A 123 -4.75 -14.17 16.97
CA CYS A 123 -3.68 -13.60 17.78
C CYS A 123 -3.54 -14.40 19.09
N THR A 124 -2.35 -14.98 19.33
CA THR A 124 -2.06 -15.81 20.49
C THR A 124 -1.22 -15.10 21.55
N LYS A 125 -0.50 -14.05 21.15
CA LYS A 125 0.27 -13.20 22.06
C LYS A 125 0.13 -11.75 21.65
N LYS A 126 -0.02 -10.91 22.67
CA LYS A 126 -0.16 -9.46 22.51
C LYS A 126 0.66 -8.77 23.60
N ALA A 127 1.68 -8.01 23.20
CA ALA A 127 2.48 -7.17 24.08
C ALA A 127 2.61 -5.77 23.46
N GLY A 128 2.68 -4.76 24.31
CA GLY A 128 2.76 -3.36 23.92
C GLY A 128 1.49 -2.84 23.19
N GLU A 129 1.41 -1.55 23.05
CA GLU A 129 0.38 -0.88 22.28
C GLU A 129 0.82 -0.71 20.83
N ALA A 130 -0.12 -0.79 19.89
CA ALA A 130 0.19 -0.53 18.49
C ALA A 130 0.42 0.98 18.28
N PRO A 131 1.30 1.36 17.32
CA PRO A 131 1.39 2.75 16.91
C PRO A 131 0.04 3.25 16.38
N LYS A 132 -0.16 4.57 16.31
CA LYS A 132 -1.37 5.13 15.71
C LYS A 132 -1.50 4.65 14.26
N GLN A 133 -2.69 4.24 13.83
CA GLN A 133 -2.93 3.74 12.47
C GLN A 133 -2.69 4.84 11.42
N THR A 134 -3.16 6.05 11.68
CA THR A 134 -2.98 7.22 10.80
C THR A 134 -2.33 8.35 11.58
N ILE A 135 -1.45 9.09 10.93
CA ILE A 135 -0.85 10.30 11.48
C ILE A 135 -1.43 11.49 10.74
N ASP A 136 -1.99 12.45 11.46
CA ASP A 136 -2.41 13.71 10.88
C ASP A 136 -1.21 14.52 10.42
N PHE A 137 -1.30 15.12 9.24
CA PHE A 137 -0.22 15.92 8.65
C PHE A 137 0.24 17.07 9.56
N GLU A 138 -0.69 17.60 10.37
CA GLU A 138 -0.39 18.63 11.36
C GLU A 138 0.45 18.08 12.54
N GLU A 139 0.25 16.82 12.94
CA GLU A 139 1.06 16.16 13.97
C GLU A 139 2.47 15.85 13.45
N MET A 140 2.63 15.49 12.17
CA MET A 140 3.95 15.31 11.54
C MET A 140 4.75 16.62 11.50
N ALA A 141 4.11 17.72 11.12
CA ALA A 141 4.73 19.04 11.11
C ALA A 141 5.12 19.52 12.52
N ALA A 142 4.32 19.19 13.55
CA ALA A 142 4.56 19.55 14.94
C ALA A 142 5.65 18.68 15.61
N ALA A 143 5.86 17.44 15.15
CA ALA A 143 6.88 16.52 15.67
C ALA A 143 8.31 16.84 15.19
N GLY A 144 8.51 17.94 14.45
CA GLY A 144 9.83 18.38 14.00
C GLY A 144 10.45 17.55 12.89
N GLY A 145 9.63 16.76 12.18
CA GLY A 145 9.96 16.26 10.87
C GLY A 145 10.01 17.44 9.92
N SER A 146 11.16 18.12 9.81
CA SER A 146 11.41 19.03 8.72
C SER A 146 11.35 18.16 7.45
N LEU A 147 10.22 18.22 6.77
CA LEU A 147 10.25 18.05 5.34
C LEU A 147 11.18 19.20 4.90
N ASP A 148 12.44 18.88 4.64
CA ASP A 148 13.31 19.69 3.80
C ASP A 148 12.63 19.72 2.43
N LEU A 149 11.57 20.48 2.35
CA LEU A 149 11.09 21.01 1.08
C LEU A 149 12.19 22.02 0.74
N ASP A 150 13.19 21.50 0.03
CA ASP A 150 14.21 22.30 -0.60
C ASP A 150 13.49 23.48 -1.26
N GLU A 151 13.74 24.71 -0.75
CA GLU A 151 13.19 25.95 -1.32
C GLU A 151 13.51 26.08 -2.81
N SER A 152 14.35 25.21 -3.34
CA SER A 152 14.67 25.10 -4.75
C SER A 152 13.55 24.49 -5.60
N PHE A 153 12.50 23.91 -4.98
CA PHE A 153 11.33 23.43 -5.76
C PHE A 153 10.38 24.56 -6.18
N TYR A 154 10.34 25.65 -5.44
CA TYR A 154 9.83 26.92 -5.94
C TYR A 154 11.01 27.61 -6.63
N GLY A 155 11.34 27.12 -7.84
CA GLY A 155 12.25 27.81 -8.71
C GLY A 155 11.85 29.26 -8.77
N ASP A 156 12.76 30.13 -8.30
CA ASP A 156 12.79 31.54 -8.56
C ASP A 156 12.93 31.73 -10.09
N GLN A 157 11.87 31.49 -10.78
CA GLN A 157 11.63 31.95 -12.13
C GLN A 157 10.64 33.07 -11.95
N ASP A 158 11.19 34.30 -11.97
CA ASP A 158 10.48 35.45 -12.43
C ASP A 158 9.78 35.07 -13.73
N PHE A 159 8.55 34.58 -13.59
CA PHE A 159 7.66 34.33 -14.70
C PHE A 159 7.14 35.70 -15.09
N ASP A 160 7.95 36.38 -15.92
CA ASP A 160 7.63 37.67 -16.49
C ASP A 160 6.38 37.47 -17.38
N MET A 161 5.24 37.86 -16.87
CA MET A 161 3.94 37.74 -17.54
C MET A 161 3.86 38.62 -18.81
N GLU A 162 4.90 39.43 -19.07
CA GLU A 162 4.95 40.29 -20.25
C GLU A 162 5.45 39.58 -21.53
N ASP A 163 6.05 38.39 -21.41
CA ASP A 163 6.52 37.66 -22.58
C ASP A 163 5.49 36.70 -23.19
N PHE A 164 4.34 36.51 -22.53
CA PHE A 164 3.30 35.61 -23.03
C PHE A 164 2.38 36.21 -24.11
N ASP A 165 2.42 37.54 -24.29
CA ASP A 165 1.56 38.24 -25.25
C ASP A 165 2.21 38.49 -26.62
N LYS A 166 3.44 38.01 -26.86
CA LYS A 166 4.15 38.34 -28.10
C LYS A 166 4.37 37.20 -29.10
N GLU A 167 4.12 35.97 -28.73
CA GLU A 167 4.23 34.87 -29.72
C GLU A 167 3.01 33.95 -29.68
N GLY A 168 2.03 34.27 -30.52
CA GLY A 168 1.30 33.22 -31.19
C GLY A 168 -0.05 32.77 -30.71
N PHE A 169 -1.00 33.67 -30.62
CA PHE A 169 -2.40 33.29 -30.90
C PHE A 169 -3.09 34.24 -31.87
N GLY A 170 -2.30 34.90 -32.73
CA GLY A 170 -2.80 35.73 -33.83
C GLY A 170 -2.67 35.00 -35.15
N GLY A 171 -3.45 33.97 -35.38
CA GLY A 171 -3.37 33.24 -36.65
C GLY A 171 -4.49 32.26 -36.90
N LEU A 172 -5.72 32.59 -36.49
CA LEU A 172 -6.89 31.93 -37.05
C LEU A 172 -7.70 33.04 -37.75
N ASP A 173 -7.16 33.39 -38.92
CA ASP A 173 -7.85 34.21 -39.89
C ASP A 173 -9.11 33.52 -40.40
N GLU A 174 -10.15 34.28 -40.48
CA GLU A 174 -11.44 33.88 -41.02
C GLU A 174 -11.31 33.38 -42.46
N GLY A 175 -11.31 32.06 -42.60
CA GLY A 175 -11.51 31.39 -43.87
C GLY A 175 -12.92 30.87 -43.95
N SER A 176 -13.86 31.72 -44.36
CA SER A 176 -15.17 31.31 -44.80
C SER A 176 -15.02 30.33 -45.98
N ALA A 177 -15.36 29.07 -45.76
CA ALA A 177 -15.60 28.15 -46.85
C ALA A 177 -17.05 27.66 -46.75
N ASP A 178 -17.85 28.24 -47.64
CA ASP A 178 -19.17 27.74 -48.05
C ASP A 178 -19.07 26.25 -48.40
N ILE A 179 -19.81 25.45 -47.69
CA ILE A 179 -20.10 24.08 -48.08
C ILE A 179 -21.53 24.08 -48.65
N PRO A 180 -21.72 23.81 -49.94
CA PRO A 180 -23.05 23.72 -50.52
C PRO A 180 -23.71 22.39 -50.05
N TYR A 181 -24.92 22.52 -49.53
CA TYR A 181 -25.84 21.44 -49.32
C TYR A 181 -26.31 20.91 -50.70
N GLU A 182 -25.96 19.68 -51.05
CA GLU A 182 -26.71 18.93 -52.06
C GLU A 182 -27.84 18.16 -51.38
N GLU A 183 -29.05 18.56 -51.67
CA GLU A 183 -30.24 17.74 -51.49
C GLU A 183 -30.21 16.64 -52.56
N ASP A 184 -30.05 15.39 -52.14
CA ASP A 184 -30.47 14.27 -52.95
C ASP A 184 -31.78 13.70 -52.40
N LYS A 185 -32.82 13.95 -53.16
CA LYS A 185 -34.07 13.22 -53.15
C LYS A 185 -33.84 11.85 -53.77
N PHE A 186 -34.21 10.78 -53.04
CA PHE A 186 -35.09 9.69 -53.45
C PHE A 186 -35.34 8.78 -52.25
#